data_d48ef5c4712b8b5286cc6ab484a0fc9f
#
_entry.id   d48ef5c4712b8b5286cc6ab484a0fc9f
#
_cell.length_a   1.000
_cell.length_b   1.000
_cell.length_c   1.000
_cell.angle_alpha   90.00
_cell.angle_beta   90.00
_cell.angle_gamma   90.00
#
_symmetry.space_group_name_H-M   'P 1'
#
loop_
_entity.id
_entity.type
_entity.pdbx_description
1 polymer ?
#
loop_
_entity_poly.entity_id
_entity_poly.type
_entity_poly.pdbx_seq_one_letter_code
_entity_poly.pdbx_strand_id
1 'polypeptide(L)'
;MAATLKDVAEKAGVSIRTAGRALRGVGPVRGEVAERVLAAARSLHYVPNAAARSLKQRSSRIVGVVTGSIGGTEAGQRRMRMLEEAFRIRRLHTLVGALPGSFGELENLLREWNGLVSHVIFLSWPAPWDAAKLRGYPLRFLFLDCGPGLEGFDNLLIDRPSGIRSAVHELILAGARRIAHVSSPVAVGRHSGFHAAVEANPAVETFTIETEGLDFRHGYQAGPKLRQLRIDAAFFDTDRMALGFYRYAHEHGISIPDDIAVAGFDDDSACAYAIPTLTSVAHPDREAVDRIAAIVTGPAEAPAKTEILPTRLVSRESSANRKTYPKSPNKGDV
;
A
#
# COMPACT_ATOMS: atom_id res chain seq x y z
N MET A 1 -9.33 40.31 -3.38
CA MET A 1 -9.30 39.52 -2.11
C MET A 1 -10.42 38.49 -2.14
N ALA A 2 -10.18 37.31 -1.60
CA ALA A 2 -11.25 36.27 -1.53
C ALA A 2 -12.33 36.71 -0.55
N ALA A 3 -13.60 36.49 -0.91
CA ALA A 3 -14.74 36.83 -0.05
C ALA A 3 -14.70 36.04 1.27
N THR A 4 -15.09 36.67 2.36
CA THR A 4 -15.12 36.10 3.70
C THR A 4 -16.55 35.76 4.14
N LEU A 5 -16.70 34.98 5.21
CA LEU A 5 -18.03 34.74 5.82
C LEU A 5 -18.66 36.04 6.33
N LYS A 6 -17.84 37.04 6.68
CA LYS A 6 -18.32 38.35 7.10
C LYS A 6 -18.98 39.08 5.93
N ASP A 7 -18.36 39.07 4.74
CA ASP A 7 -18.92 39.72 3.56
C ASP A 7 -20.24 39.07 3.12
N VAL A 8 -20.35 37.75 3.25
CA VAL A 8 -21.60 37.03 2.99
C VAL A 8 -22.69 37.44 4.00
N ALA A 9 -22.36 37.57 5.28
CA ALA A 9 -23.26 37.95 6.32
C ALA A 9 -23.76 39.39 6.11
N GLU A 10 -22.88 40.32 5.80
CA GLU A 10 -23.20 41.74 5.49
C GLU A 10 -24.12 41.83 4.26
N LYS A 11 -23.77 41.14 3.16
CA LYS A 11 -24.57 41.14 1.93
C LYS A 11 -25.95 40.51 2.11
N ALA A 12 -26.07 39.48 2.97
CA ALA A 12 -27.34 38.83 3.27
C ALA A 12 -28.16 39.55 4.36
N GLY A 13 -27.63 40.59 5.02
CA GLY A 13 -28.30 41.33 6.11
C GLY A 13 -28.53 40.47 7.36
N VAL A 14 -27.53 39.61 7.73
CA VAL A 14 -27.63 38.71 8.87
C VAL A 14 -26.36 38.69 9.71
N SER A 15 -26.42 38.13 10.91
CA SER A 15 -25.22 37.92 11.71
C SER A 15 -24.31 36.87 11.09
N ILE A 16 -22.98 36.96 11.32
CA ILE A 16 -21.97 35.95 10.88
C ILE A 16 -22.39 34.54 11.38
N ARG A 17 -22.98 34.45 12.60
CA ARG A 17 -23.45 33.19 13.16
C ARG A 17 -24.62 32.61 12.36
N THR A 18 -25.57 33.46 11.95
CA THR A 18 -26.72 33.07 11.11
C THR A 18 -26.28 32.66 9.73
N ALA A 19 -25.41 33.45 9.08
CA ALA A 19 -24.82 33.09 7.79
C ALA A 19 -24.09 31.74 7.86
N GLY A 20 -23.28 31.52 8.88
CA GLY A 20 -22.57 30.26 9.08
C GLY A 20 -23.50 29.06 9.34
N ARG A 21 -24.65 29.25 9.99
CA ARG A 21 -25.67 28.21 10.18
C ARG A 21 -26.41 27.87 8.88
N ALA A 22 -26.82 28.88 8.13
CA ALA A 22 -27.51 28.73 6.86
C ALA A 22 -26.63 27.98 5.84
N LEU A 23 -25.38 28.37 5.71
CA LEU A 23 -24.41 27.69 4.81
C LEU A 23 -24.13 26.22 5.17
N ARG A 24 -24.34 25.83 6.42
CA ARG A 24 -24.15 24.44 6.87
C ARG A 24 -25.45 23.63 6.90
N GLY A 25 -26.61 24.27 6.71
CA GLY A 25 -27.88 23.58 6.85
C GLY A 25 -28.16 23.09 8.28
N VAL A 26 -27.57 23.71 9.34
CA VAL A 26 -27.71 23.27 10.74
C VAL A 26 -28.40 24.34 11.61
N GLY A 27 -29.34 23.90 12.44
CA GLY A 27 -30.08 24.72 13.35
C GLY A 27 -31.27 25.47 12.72
N PRO A 28 -32.11 26.13 13.52
CA PRO A 28 -33.31 26.81 13.04
C PRO A 28 -32.92 28.10 12.31
N VAL A 29 -32.85 28.02 10.99
CA VAL A 29 -32.77 29.20 10.11
C VAL A 29 -34.00 29.20 9.22
N ARG A 30 -34.75 30.32 9.22
CA ARG A 30 -35.96 30.46 8.36
C ARG A 30 -35.55 30.27 6.89
N GLY A 31 -36.40 29.60 6.10
CA GLY A 31 -36.08 29.27 4.68
C GLY A 31 -35.68 30.49 3.86
N GLU A 32 -36.40 31.57 3.93
CA GLU A 32 -36.10 32.84 3.25
C GLU A 32 -34.73 33.43 3.62
N VAL A 33 -34.33 33.29 4.89
CA VAL A 33 -33.02 33.77 5.36
C VAL A 33 -31.91 32.86 4.83
N ALA A 34 -32.14 31.55 4.77
CA ALA A 34 -31.18 30.59 4.21
C ALA A 34 -30.97 30.84 2.71
N GLU A 35 -32.04 31.08 1.96
CA GLU A 35 -31.97 31.39 0.52
C GLU A 35 -31.19 32.69 0.23
N ARG A 36 -31.44 33.78 1.03
CA ARG A 36 -30.66 35.01 0.89
C ARG A 36 -29.19 34.82 1.15
N VAL A 37 -28.84 34.03 2.18
CA VAL A 37 -27.45 33.73 2.51
C VAL A 37 -26.79 32.93 1.39
N LEU A 38 -27.46 31.90 0.84
CA LEU A 38 -26.96 31.10 -0.26
C LEU A 38 -26.80 31.90 -1.54
N ALA A 39 -27.74 32.83 -1.83
CA ALA A 39 -27.64 33.76 -2.96
C ALA A 39 -26.46 34.72 -2.79
N ALA A 40 -26.28 35.29 -1.60
CA ALA A 40 -25.15 36.16 -1.29
C ALA A 40 -23.81 35.41 -1.43
N ALA A 41 -23.71 34.17 -0.94
CA ALA A 41 -22.52 33.34 -1.07
C ALA A 41 -22.18 33.06 -2.54
N ARG A 42 -23.19 32.66 -3.35
CA ARG A 42 -23.00 32.45 -4.80
C ARG A 42 -22.51 33.72 -5.51
N SER A 43 -23.15 34.86 -5.25
CA SER A 43 -22.80 36.12 -5.92
C SER A 43 -21.43 36.68 -5.54
N LEU A 44 -20.90 36.28 -4.38
CA LEU A 44 -19.56 36.65 -3.92
C LEU A 44 -18.53 35.56 -4.25
N HIS A 45 -18.92 34.48 -4.93
CA HIS A 45 -18.08 33.30 -5.14
C HIS A 45 -17.44 32.81 -3.82
N TYR A 46 -18.18 32.95 -2.71
CA TYR A 46 -17.70 32.54 -1.40
C TYR A 46 -17.68 31.02 -1.27
N VAL A 47 -16.52 30.47 -1.03
CA VAL A 47 -16.33 29.05 -0.69
C VAL A 47 -15.99 28.96 0.80
N PRO A 48 -16.77 28.22 1.60
CA PRO A 48 -16.46 28.05 3.02
C PRO A 48 -15.06 27.47 3.21
N ASN A 49 -14.18 28.18 3.91
CA ASN A 49 -12.83 27.73 4.19
C ASN A 49 -12.86 26.53 5.14
N ALA A 50 -12.51 25.33 4.62
CA ALA A 50 -12.50 24.08 5.36
C ALA A 50 -11.45 24.11 6.49
N ALA A 51 -10.30 24.74 6.27
CA ALA A 51 -9.23 24.87 7.27
C ALA A 51 -9.66 25.75 8.46
N ALA A 52 -10.30 26.92 8.19
CA ALA A 52 -10.84 27.77 9.26
C ALA A 52 -11.96 27.07 10.05
N ARG A 53 -12.65 26.13 9.44
CA ARG A 53 -13.71 25.34 10.04
C ARG A 53 -13.15 24.22 10.93
N SER A 54 -12.14 23.48 10.48
CA SER A 54 -11.48 22.41 11.24
C SER A 54 -10.81 22.95 12.50
N LEU A 55 -10.16 24.12 12.42
CA LEU A 55 -9.58 24.82 13.58
C LEU A 55 -10.65 25.14 14.64
N LYS A 56 -11.86 25.53 14.22
CA LYS A 56 -12.95 25.88 15.15
C LYS A 56 -13.67 24.67 15.75
N GLN A 57 -13.69 23.53 15.04
CA GLN A 57 -14.41 22.32 15.45
C GLN A 57 -13.48 21.25 16.05
N ARG A 58 -12.17 21.47 16.11
CA ARG A 58 -11.14 20.47 16.52
C ARG A 58 -11.29 19.11 15.81
N SER A 59 -11.92 19.09 14.63
CA SER A 59 -12.13 17.88 13.83
C SER A 59 -11.84 18.18 12.36
N SER A 60 -10.70 17.75 11.86
CA SER A 60 -10.40 17.79 10.43
C SER A 60 -11.02 16.57 9.74
N ARG A 61 -11.52 16.79 8.53
CA ARG A 61 -11.95 15.71 7.62
C ARG A 61 -10.87 15.36 6.61
N ILE A 62 -9.65 15.83 6.82
CA ILE A 62 -8.52 15.55 5.95
C ILE A 62 -7.59 14.59 6.68
N VAL A 63 -7.19 13.54 5.99
CA VAL A 63 -6.22 12.55 6.45
C VAL A 63 -4.95 12.71 5.63
N GLY A 64 -3.82 12.94 6.30
CA GLY A 64 -2.52 12.99 5.68
C GLY A 64 -2.01 11.57 5.35
N VAL A 65 -1.45 11.37 4.18
CA VAL A 65 -0.77 10.13 3.80
C VAL A 65 0.63 10.47 3.31
N VAL A 66 1.64 9.94 3.97
CA VAL A 66 3.06 10.08 3.60
C VAL A 66 3.55 8.79 2.98
N THR A 67 4.05 8.87 1.75
CA THR A 67 4.51 7.70 0.98
C THR A 67 5.89 7.94 0.36
N GLY A 68 6.72 6.91 0.33
CA GLY A 68 8.06 6.97 -0.26
C GLY A 68 8.07 7.14 -1.78
N SER A 69 6.98 6.76 -2.45
CA SER A 69 6.84 6.94 -3.89
C SER A 69 5.37 7.07 -4.28
N ILE A 70 5.00 8.22 -4.81
CA ILE A 70 3.64 8.49 -5.31
C ILE A 70 3.35 7.69 -6.59
N GLY A 71 4.40 7.36 -7.36
CA GLY A 71 4.31 6.57 -8.59
C GLY A 71 4.84 5.13 -8.46
N GLY A 72 4.96 4.60 -7.23
CA GLY A 72 5.66 3.38 -6.88
C GLY A 72 5.18 2.08 -7.54
N THR A 73 5.22 0.98 -6.80
CA THR A 73 4.75 -0.33 -7.26
C THR A 73 3.25 -0.34 -7.51
N GLU A 74 2.75 -1.27 -8.33
CA GLU A 74 1.31 -1.42 -8.56
C GLU A 74 0.57 -1.69 -7.26
N ALA A 75 1.11 -2.53 -6.36
CA ALA A 75 0.55 -2.76 -5.03
C ALA A 75 0.39 -1.46 -4.23
N GLY A 76 1.39 -0.56 -4.26
CA GLY A 76 1.30 0.75 -3.62
C GLY A 76 0.21 1.64 -4.22
N GLN A 77 0.11 1.70 -5.54
CA GLN A 77 -0.93 2.45 -6.25
C GLN A 77 -2.33 1.87 -5.97
N ARG A 78 -2.48 0.55 -5.96
CA ARG A 78 -3.72 -0.15 -5.62
C ARG A 78 -4.17 0.22 -4.21
N ARG A 79 -3.27 0.18 -3.24
CA ARG A 79 -3.52 0.56 -1.84
C ARG A 79 -3.96 2.02 -1.71
N MET A 80 -3.30 2.93 -2.40
CA MET A 80 -3.68 4.36 -2.41
C MET A 80 -5.09 4.57 -2.96
N ARG A 81 -5.45 3.94 -4.09
CA ARG A 81 -6.81 4.01 -4.64
C ARG A 81 -7.87 3.49 -3.67
N MET A 82 -7.57 2.36 -3.00
CA MET A 82 -8.48 1.76 -2.01
C MET A 82 -8.64 2.66 -0.78
N LEU A 83 -7.57 3.31 -0.31
CA LEU A 83 -7.63 4.29 0.79
C LEU A 83 -8.48 5.49 0.42
N GLU A 84 -8.26 6.07 -0.76
CA GLU A 84 -9.05 7.20 -1.26
C GLU A 84 -10.54 6.85 -1.33
N GLU A 85 -10.89 5.70 -1.88
CA GLU A 85 -12.28 5.24 -1.96
C GLU A 85 -12.89 5.06 -0.56
N ALA A 86 -12.18 4.39 0.35
CA ALA A 86 -12.63 4.15 1.72
C ALA A 86 -12.86 5.47 2.49
N PHE A 87 -12.01 6.46 2.27
CA PHE A 87 -12.15 7.79 2.87
C PHE A 87 -13.28 8.59 2.22
N ARG A 88 -13.41 8.55 0.91
CA ARG A 88 -14.49 9.23 0.17
C ARG A 88 -15.88 8.78 0.64
N ILE A 89 -16.08 7.46 0.81
CA ILE A 89 -17.34 6.91 1.35
C ILE A 89 -17.65 7.47 2.74
N ARG A 90 -16.62 7.73 3.55
CA ARG A 90 -16.74 8.30 4.91
C ARG A 90 -16.72 9.83 4.93
N ARG A 91 -16.78 10.47 3.77
CA ARG A 91 -16.68 11.94 3.60
C ARG A 91 -15.39 12.52 4.18
N LEU A 92 -14.32 11.76 4.12
CA LEU A 92 -12.95 12.20 4.40
C LEU A 92 -12.24 12.53 3.09
N HIS A 93 -11.22 13.36 3.19
CA HIS A 93 -10.34 13.74 2.07
C HIS A 93 -8.92 13.29 2.36
N THR A 94 -8.17 12.96 1.32
CA THR A 94 -6.78 12.56 1.42
C THR A 94 -5.87 13.73 1.03
N LEU A 95 -4.89 14.03 1.87
CA LEU A 95 -3.77 14.92 1.54
C LEU A 95 -2.51 14.08 1.44
N VAL A 96 -1.93 13.99 0.25
CA VAL A 96 -0.77 13.13 -0.01
C VAL A 96 0.50 13.98 0.01
N GLY A 97 1.49 13.52 0.77
CA GLY A 97 2.85 14.06 0.78
C GLY A 97 3.87 12.99 0.42
N ALA A 98 4.90 13.37 -0.32
CA ALA A 98 6.06 12.52 -0.51
C ALA A 98 6.82 12.40 0.82
N LEU A 99 7.39 11.21 1.09
CA LEU A 99 8.30 11.05 2.22
C LEU A 99 9.53 11.94 2.01
N PRO A 100 9.81 12.87 2.93
CA PRO A 100 10.95 13.76 2.80
C PRO A 100 12.29 13.03 2.91
N GLY A 101 13.37 13.67 2.43
CA GLY A 101 14.72 13.11 2.49
C GLY A 101 15.36 13.14 3.88
N SER A 102 14.81 13.95 4.79
CA SER A 102 15.31 14.10 6.16
C SER A 102 14.18 14.25 7.17
N PHE A 103 14.47 13.93 8.45
CA PHE A 103 13.50 14.11 9.53
C PHE A 103 13.14 15.60 9.72
N GLY A 104 14.09 16.54 9.52
CA GLY A 104 13.83 17.98 9.61
C GLY A 104 12.83 18.47 8.56
N GLU A 105 12.90 17.94 7.35
CA GLU A 105 11.90 18.23 6.31
C GLU A 105 10.53 17.62 6.65
N LEU A 106 10.49 16.44 7.27
CA LEU A 106 9.26 15.87 7.79
C LEU A 106 8.63 16.77 8.85
N GLU A 107 9.44 17.32 9.77
CA GLU A 107 8.95 18.25 10.78
C GLU A 107 8.34 19.51 10.14
N ASN A 108 8.90 20.02 9.06
CA ASN A 108 8.33 21.15 8.31
C ASN A 108 6.98 20.77 7.70
N LEU A 109 6.91 19.62 7.03
CA LEU A 109 5.64 19.10 6.47
C LEU A 109 4.57 18.95 7.56
N LEU A 110 4.91 18.38 8.72
CA LEU A 110 3.98 18.21 9.84
C LEU A 110 3.52 19.54 10.44
N ARG A 111 4.39 20.57 10.46
CA ARG A 111 3.99 21.93 10.89
C ARG A 111 2.99 22.55 9.90
N GLU A 112 3.20 22.38 8.60
CA GLU A 112 2.25 22.84 7.57
C GLU A 112 0.91 22.10 7.67
N TRP A 113 0.94 20.83 8.00
CA TRP A 113 -0.26 19.99 8.14
C TRP A 113 -0.98 20.18 9.48
N ASN A 114 -0.35 20.81 10.45
CA ASN A 114 -0.94 21.05 11.77
C ASN A 114 -2.23 21.87 11.66
N GLY A 115 -3.31 21.33 12.23
CA GLY A 115 -4.66 21.91 12.14
C GLY A 115 -5.36 21.68 10.78
N LEU A 116 -4.68 21.16 9.76
CA LEU A 116 -5.29 20.76 8.49
C LEU A 116 -5.73 19.30 8.50
N VAL A 117 -4.90 18.39 8.99
CA VAL A 117 -5.19 16.96 9.01
C VAL A 117 -5.57 16.49 10.42
N SER A 118 -6.30 15.39 10.51
CA SER A 118 -6.65 14.74 11.80
C SER A 118 -5.66 13.62 12.14
N HIS A 119 -5.22 12.89 11.13
CA HIS A 119 -4.32 11.76 11.23
C HIS A 119 -3.24 11.87 10.16
N VAL A 120 -2.09 11.24 10.41
CA VAL A 120 -1.04 11.05 9.40
C VAL A 120 -0.73 9.56 9.30
N ILE A 121 -0.88 9.02 8.10
CA ILE A 121 -0.61 7.62 7.78
C ILE A 121 0.73 7.56 7.06
N PHE A 122 1.67 6.81 7.60
CA PHE A 122 2.93 6.52 6.93
C PHE A 122 2.84 5.17 6.22
N LEU A 123 3.08 5.18 4.91
CA LEU A 123 3.23 3.98 4.08
C LEU A 123 4.70 3.61 3.85
N SER A 124 5.61 4.38 4.42
CA SER A 124 7.06 4.17 4.40
C SER A 124 7.67 4.95 5.56
N TRP A 125 8.64 4.34 6.24
CA TRP A 125 9.38 4.95 7.35
C TRP A 125 10.85 4.54 7.30
N PRO A 126 11.79 5.48 7.15
CA PRO A 126 13.23 5.17 7.14
C PRO A 126 13.71 4.69 8.52
N ALA A 127 14.44 3.57 8.54
CA ALA A 127 14.93 2.96 9.77
C ALA A 127 15.73 3.87 10.74
N PRO A 128 16.55 4.85 10.28
CA PRO A 128 17.29 5.69 11.19
C PRO A 128 16.47 6.80 11.85
N TRP A 129 15.18 7.00 11.43
CA TRP A 129 14.36 8.05 12.00
C TRP A 129 13.76 7.64 13.34
N ASP A 130 13.92 8.52 14.33
CA ASP A 130 13.35 8.33 15.66
C ASP A 130 11.89 8.76 15.71
N ALA A 131 10.96 7.80 15.67
CA ALA A 131 9.52 8.05 15.73
C ALA A 131 9.09 8.67 17.09
N ALA A 132 9.86 8.53 18.18
CA ALA A 132 9.50 9.12 19.45
C ALA A 132 9.35 10.64 19.39
N LYS A 133 10.05 11.29 18.47
CA LYS A 133 9.92 12.73 18.20
C LYS A 133 8.51 13.15 17.71
N LEU A 134 7.74 12.22 17.16
CA LEU A 134 6.37 12.48 16.71
C LEU A 134 5.39 12.63 17.88
N ARG A 135 5.72 12.14 19.09
CA ARG A 135 4.83 12.22 20.26
C ARG A 135 4.50 13.65 20.70
N GLY A 136 5.32 14.62 20.28
CA GLY A 136 5.09 16.04 20.57
C GLY A 136 4.04 16.73 19.69
N TYR A 137 3.59 16.08 18.63
CA TYR A 137 2.61 16.66 17.71
C TYR A 137 1.17 16.32 18.13
N PRO A 138 0.22 17.27 18.03
CA PRO A 138 -1.19 17.03 18.32
C PRO A 138 -1.91 16.30 17.17
N LEU A 139 -1.27 15.26 16.65
CA LEU A 139 -1.72 14.44 15.51
C LEU A 139 -1.70 12.97 15.91
N ARG A 140 -2.61 12.19 15.38
CA ARG A 140 -2.55 10.74 15.50
C ARG A 140 -1.80 10.16 14.31
N PHE A 141 -0.81 9.32 14.61
CA PHE A 141 0.04 8.69 13.61
C PHE A 141 -0.29 7.21 13.49
N LEU A 142 -0.33 6.73 12.25
CA LEU A 142 -0.50 5.33 11.92
C LEU A 142 0.60 4.91 10.95
N PHE A 143 1.19 3.76 11.19
CA PHE A 143 2.26 3.20 10.38
C PHE A 143 1.77 1.91 9.73
N LEU A 144 1.74 1.88 8.40
CA LEU A 144 1.44 0.68 7.64
C LEU A 144 2.72 0.13 7.06
N ASP A 145 3.11 -1.06 7.54
CA ASP A 145 4.23 -1.82 7.00
C ASP A 145 5.59 -1.09 7.13
N CYS A 146 5.77 -0.38 8.23
CA CYS A 146 6.93 0.47 8.51
C CYS A 146 7.91 -0.18 9.52
N GLY A 147 8.34 -1.40 9.25
CA GLY A 147 9.30 -2.13 10.10
C GLY A 147 8.64 -2.94 11.22
N PRO A 148 9.34 -3.17 12.34
CA PRO A 148 8.90 -4.10 13.39
C PRO A 148 7.76 -3.56 14.28
N GLY A 149 7.27 -2.37 13.99
CA GLY A 149 6.31 -1.63 14.82
C GLY A 149 6.99 -0.55 15.65
N LEU A 150 6.31 0.58 15.79
CA LEU A 150 6.82 1.75 16.49
C LEU A 150 6.02 1.94 17.78
N GLU A 151 6.71 1.86 18.93
CA GLU A 151 6.08 1.90 20.24
C GLU A 151 5.29 3.18 20.48
N GLY A 152 4.05 3.04 20.96
CA GLY A 152 3.16 4.16 21.27
C GLY A 152 2.37 4.73 20.08
N PHE A 153 2.43 4.07 18.92
CA PHE A 153 1.69 4.43 17.72
C PHE A 153 0.81 3.29 17.21
N ASP A 154 -0.16 3.61 16.39
CA ASP A 154 -0.92 2.58 15.65
C ASP A 154 -0.03 1.96 14.58
N ASN A 155 0.12 0.64 14.59
CA ASN A 155 0.89 -0.10 13.60
C ASN A 155 0.06 -1.19 12.96
N LEU A 156 0.10 -1.26 11.64
CA LEU A 156 -0.39 -2.38 10.86
C LEU A 156 0.81 -3.04 10.18
N LEU A 157 1.21 -4.19 10.66
CA LEU A 157 2.33 -4.95 10.15
C LEU A 157 1.83 -5.99 9.15
N ILE A 158 2.65 -6.36 8.18
CA ILE A 158 2.29 -7.38 7.18
C ILE A 158 3.12 -8.64 7.44
N ASP A 159 2.46 -9.77 7.66
CA ASP A 159 3.12 -11.07 7.84
C ASP A 159 3.60 -11.63 6.49
N ARG A 160 4.67 -11.03 5.97
CA ARG A 160 5.34 -11.51 4.76
C ARG A 160 5.92 -12.92 4.91
N PRO A 161 6.59 -13.24 6.04
CA PRO A 161 7.20 -14.55 6.20
C PRO A 161 6.23 -15.71 6.00
N SER A 162 5.01 -15.62 6.51
CA SER A 162 4.01 -16.69 6.37
C SER A 162 3.56 -16.91 4.93
N GLY A 163 3.35 -15.83 4.17
CA GLY A 163 3.01 -15.94 2.75
C GLY A 163 4.14 -16.51 1.91
N ILE A 164 5.38 -16.10 2.18
CA ILE A 164 6.57 -16.63 1.49
C ILE A 164 6.75 -18.12 1.80
N ARG A 165 6.60 -18.51 3.08
CA ARG A 165 6.60 -19.93 3.44
C ARG A 165 5.57 -20.73 2.65
N SER A 166 4.36 -20.19 2.49
CA SER A 166 3.30 -20.85 1.70
C SER A 166 3.69 -20.99 0.23
N ALA A 167 4.28 -19.97 -0.38
CA ALA A 167 4.73 -19.99 -1.77
C ALA A 167 5.86 -21.01 -1.98
N VAL A 168 6.88 -20.99 -1.12
CA VAL A 168 8.01 -21.93 -1.19
C VAL A 168 7.55 -23.36 -0.94
N HIS A 169 6.64 -23.57 0.02
CA HIS A 169 6.06 -24.89 0.27
C HIS A 169 5.26 -25.41 -0.92
N GLU A 170 4.51 -24.56 -1.62
CA GLU A 170 3.84 -24.94 -2.87
C GLU A 170 4.82 -25.40 -3.94
N LEU A 171 5.95 -24.68 -4.14
CA LEU A 171 7.01 -25.09 -5.04
C LEU A 171 7.60 -26.45 -4.67
N ILE A 172 7.82 -26.72 -3.37
CA ILE A 172 8.32 -28.00 -2.88
C ILE A 172 7.30 -29.13 -3.14
N LEU A 173 6.01 -28.87 -2.90
CA LEU A 173 4.94 -29.83 -3.18
C LEU A 173 4.79 -30.11 -4.67
N ALA A 174 5.08 -29.15 -5.52
CA ALA A 174 5.16 -29.33 -6.98
C ALA A 174 6.33 -30.21 -7.43
N GLY A 175 7.22 -30.59 -6.51
CA GLY A 175 8.33 -31.49 -6.74
C GLY A 175 9.70 -30.84 -6.85
N ALA A 176 9.80 -29.53 -6.56
CA ALA A 176 11.07 -28.81 -6.60
C ALA A 176 12.08 -29.37 -5.58
N ARG A 177 13.36 -29.44 -5.98
CA ARG A 177 14.48 -29.88 -5.16
C ARG A 177 15.64 -28.89 -5.13
N ARG A 178 15.72 -28.02 -6.12
CA ARG A 178 16.76 -26.99 -6.27
C ARG A 178 16.08 -25.63 -6.41
N ILE A 179 15.86 -24.96 -5.28
CA ILE A 179 15.05 -23.73 -5.22
C ILE A 179 15.95 -22.52 -5.08
N ALA A 180 15.78 -21.54 -5.95
CA ALA A 180 16.44 -20.25 -5.82
C ALA A 180 15.51 -19.20 -5.18
N HIS A 181 16.06 -18.37 -4.30
CA HIS A 181 15.50 -17.09 -3.90
C HIS A 181 16.20 -15.98 -4.72
N VAL A 182 15.47 -15.36 -5.62
CA VAL A 182 15.96 -14.19 -6.36
C VAL A 182 15.53 -12.95 -5.57
N SER A 183 16.48 -12.38 -4.84
CA SER A 183 16.21 -11.36 -3.83
C SER A 183 17.02 -10.10 -4.00
N SER A 184 16.57 -9.02 -3.36
CA SER A 184 17.30 -7.77 -3.29
C SER A 184 17.37 -7.28 -1.83
N PRO A 185 18.49 -6.69 -1.39
CA PRO A 185 18.64 -6.13 -0.05
C PRO A 185 17.59 -5.07 0.31
N VAL A 186 16.98 -4.44 -0.71
CA VAL A 186 15.90 -3.46 -0.49
C VAL A 186 14.54 -4.09 -0.18
N ALA A 187 14.39 -5.41 -0.36
CA ALA A 187 13.17 -6.15 -0.04
C ALA A 187 13.15 -6.63 1.43
N VAL A 188 13.10 -5.68 2.35
CA VAL A 188 13.16 -5.97 3.79
C VAL A 188 12.08 -6.96 4.23
N GLY A 189 12.47 -7.96 5.04
CA GLY A 189 11.58 -8.95 5.66
C GLY A 189 11.17 -10.12 4.75
N ARG A 190 11.62 -10.19 3.49
CA ARG A 190 11.31 -11.31 2.60
C ARG A 190 12.25 -12.50 2.77
N HIS A 191 13.50 -12.24 3.08
CA HIS A 191 14.55 -13.25 3.24
C HIS A 191 14.23 -14.28 4.37
N SER A 192 13.77 -13.81 5.52
CA SER A 192 13.48 -14.66 6.67
C SER A 192 12.37 -15.69 6.40
N GLY A 193 11.35 -15.33 5.62
CA GLY A 193 10.26 -16.24 5.24
C GLY A 193 10.73 -17.39 4.35
N PHE A 194 11.64 -17.09 3.40
CA PHE A 194 12.24 -18.10 2.54
C PHE A 194 13.10 -19.08 3.35
N HIS A 195 14.01 -18.59 4.20
CA HIS A 195 14.85 -19.45 5.04
C HIS A 195 14.03 -20.35 5.95
N ALA A 196 13.03 -19.82 6.64
CA ALA A 196 12.18 -20.62 7.51
C ALA A 196 11.40 -21.75 6.76
N ALA A 197 11.07 -21.51 5.48
CA ALA A 197 10.40 -22.53 4.66
C ALA A 197 11.35 -23.67 4.30
N VAL A 198 12.61 -23.37 3.98
CA VAL A 198 13.57 -24.39 3.51
C VAL A 198 14.22 -25.16 4.67
N GLU A 199 14.44 -24.53 5.82
CA GLU A 199 14.92 -25.20 7.04
C GLU A 199 14.03 -26.39 7.45
N ALA A 200 12.72 -26.27 7.24
CA ALA A 200 11.77 -27.35 7.48
C ALA A 200 11.85 -28.50 6.46
N ASN A 201 12.63 -28.35 5.37
CA ASN A 201 12.70 -29.28 4.26
C ASN A 201 14.16 -29.59 3.85
N PRO A 202 14.92 -30.33 4.65
CA PRO A 202 16.38 -30.56 4.45
C PRO A 202 16.75 -31.28 3.15
N ALA A 203 15.77 -31.87 2.47
CA ALA A 203 15.99 -32.51 1.16
C ALA A 203 16.01 -31.51 -0.01
N VAL A 204 15.79 -30.22 0.25
CA VAL A 204 15.78 -29.16 -0.77
C VAL A 204 17.11 -28.42 -0.72
N GLU A 205 17.80 -28.36 -1.84
CA GLU A 205 18.98 -27.54 -2.02
C GLU A 205 18.58 -26.10 -2.38
N THR A 206 19.15 -25.12 -1.69
CA THR A 206 18.74 -23.72 -1.84
C THR A 206 19.86 -22.83 -2.32
N PHE A 207 19.48 -21.80 -3.07
CA PHE A 207 20.39 -20.82 -3.67
C PHE A 207 19.83 -19.42 -3.47
N THR A 208 20.69 -18.46 -3.17
CA THR A 208 20.34 -17.05 -3.19
C THR A 208 20.99 -16.37 -4.39
N ILE A 209 20.20 -15.66 -5.18
CA ILE A 209 20.65 -14.82 -6.29
C ILE A 209 20.32 -13.39 -5.94
N GLU A 210 21.32 -12.65 -5.49
CA GLU A 210 21.16 -11.25 -5.14
C GLU A 210 21.11 -10.37 -6.38
N THR A 211 20.23 -9.38 -6.34
CA THR A 211 20.02 -8.38 -7.39
C THR A 211 20.09 -6.98 -6.80
N GLU A 212 20.43 -5.98 -7.62
CA GLU A 212 20.55 -4.59 -7.19
C GLU A 212 19.19 -3.91 -6.98
N GLY A 213 18.09 -4.49 -7.46
CA GLY A 213 16.76 -3.90 -7.40
C GLY A 213 15.64 -4.88 -7.66
N LEU A 214 14.40 -4.37 -7.76
CA LEU A 214 13.16 -5.15 -7.70
C LEU A 214 12.32 -5.05 -8.99
N ASP A 215 12.87 -4.60 -10.11
CA ASP A 215 12.13 -4.43 -11.36
C ASP A 215 12.33 -5.59 -12.35
N PHE A 216 11.64 -5.55 -13.48
CA PHE A 216 11.70 -6.54 -14.56
C PHE A 216 13.13 -6.85 -15.03
N ARG A 217 13.99 -5.82 -15.15
CA ARG A 217 15.36 -5.97 -15.60
C ARG A 217 16.16 -6.91 -14.68
N HIS A 218 15.98 -6.77 -13.37
CA HIS A 218 16.72 -7.56 -12.38
C HIS A 218 16.31 -9.03 -12.42
N GLY A 219 15.02 -9.32 -12.62
CA GLY A 219 14.55 -10.68 -12.82
C GLY A 219 15.06 -11.31 -14.14
N TYR A 220 15.09 -10.54 -15.24
CA TYR A 220 15.67 -10.96 -16.50
C TYR A 220 17.16 -11.30 -16.33
N GLN A 221 17.92 -10.43 -15.66
CA GLN A 221 19.36 -10.61 -15.43
C GLN A 221 19.70 -11.80 -14.52
N ALA A 222 18.77 -12.27 -13.68
CA ALA A 222 18.95 -13.47 -12.87
C ALA A 222 18.89 -14.77 -13.71
N GLY A 223 18.29 -14.73 -14.90
CA GLY A 223 18.05 -15.88 -15.76
C GLY A 223 19.28 -16.74 -16.08
N PRO A 224 20.43 -16.18 -16.54
CA PRO A 224 21.66 -16.95 -16.80
C PRO A 224 22.12 -17.72 -15.58
N LYS A 225 22.05 -17.14 -14.37
CA LYS A 225 22.48 -17.78 -13.13
C LYS A 225 21.54 -18.90 -12.72
N LEU A 226 20.21 -18.71 -12.85
CA LEU A 226 19.22 -19.76 -12.61
C LEU A 226 19.47 -20.99 -13.51
N ARG A 227 19.74 -20.76 -14.79
CA ARG A 227 20.08 -21.81 -15.75
C ARG A 227 21.40 -22.51 -15.39
N GLN A 228 22.48 -21.75 -15.11
CA GLN A 228 23.77 -22.27 -14.71
C GLN A 228 23.69 -23.18 -13.49
N LEU A 229 22.91 -22.78 -12.49
CA LEU A 229 22.71 -23.53 -11.26
C LEU A 229 21.71 -24.69 -11.39
N ARG A 230 21.12 -24.91 -12.58
CA ARG A 230 20.10 -25.93 -12.83
C ARG A 230 18.96 -25.89 -11.79
N ILE A 231 18.46 -24.68 -11.55
CA ILE A 231 17.34 -24.43 -10.64
C ILE A 231 16.07 -25.03 -11.24
N ASP A 232 15.27 -25.71 -10.43
CA ASP A 232 13.99 -26.28 -10.84
C ASP A 232 12.77 -25.50 -10.28
N ALA A 233 12.99 -24.58 -9.33
CA ALA A 233 12.01 -23.59 -8.91
C ALA A 233 12.64 -22.30 -8.42
N ALA A 234 11.99 -21.17 -8.64
CA ALA A 234 12.45 -19.86 -8.18
C ALA A 234 11.34 -19.06 -7.51
N PHE A 235 11.63 -18.54 -6.32
CA PHE A 235 10.84 -17.52 -5.67
C PHE A 235 11.49 -16.15 -5.89
N PHE A 236 10.72 -15.20 -6.39
CA PHE A 236 11.17 -13.83 -6.64
C PHE A 236 10.58 -12.86 -5.62
N ASP A 237 11.38 -11.92 -5.16
CA ASP A 237 10.94 -10.90 -4.20
C ASP A 237 9.79 -10.02 -4.70
N THR A 238 9.61 -9.90 -6.02
CA THR A 238 8.45 -9.20 -6.61
C THR A 238 7.96 -9.92 -7.86
N ASP A 239 6.69 -9.73 -8.19
CA ASP A 239 6.09 -10.20 -9.44
C ASP A 239 6.77 -9.58 -10.65
N ARG A 240 7.19 -8.32 -10.56
CA ARG A 240 7.93 -7.65 -11.62
C ARG A 240 9.24 -8.37 -11.95
N MET A 241 9.98 -8.83 -10.95
CA MET A 241 11.17 -9.66 -11.18
C MET A 241 10.79 -10.99 -11.80
N ALA A 242 9.76 -11.68 -11.28
CA ALA A 242 9.28 -12.93 -11.85
C ALA A 242 8.89 -12.78 -13.33
N LEU A 243 8.16 -11.74 -13.69
CA LEU A 243 7.78 -11.43 -15.07
C LEU A 243 8.98 -11.04 -15.95
N GLY A 244 10.00 -10.42 -15.36
CA GLY A 244 11.28 -10.20 -16.04
C GLY A 244 11.98 -11.51 -16.40
N PHE A 245 11.97 -12.50 -15.48
CA PHE A 245 12.45 -13.85 -15.74
C PHE A 245 11.59 -14.57 -16.79
N TYR A 246 10.28 -14.38 -16.84
CA TYR A 246 9.42 -14.93 -17.90
C TYR A 246 9.92 -14.53 -19.29
N ARG A 247 10.32 -13.27 -19.45
CA ARG A 247 10.90 -12.81 -20.72
C ARG A 247 12.18 -13.55 -21.07
N TYR A 248 13.10 -13.70 -20.11
CA TYR A 248 14.32 -14.49 -20.29
C TYR A 248 14.00 -15.94 -20.63
N ALA A 249 13.09 -16.58 -19.90
CA ALA A 249 12.68 -17.97 -20.10
C ALA A 249 12.14 -18.19 -21.52
N HIS A 250 11.25 -17.30 -21.98
CA HIS A 250 10.71 -17.34 -23.34
C HIS A 250 11.81 -17.26 -24.42
N GLU A 251 12.76 -16.33 -24.30
CA GLU A 251 13.86 -16.14 -25.26
C GLU A 251 14.84 -17.33 -25.30
N HIS A 252 14.90 -18.11 -24.22
CA HIS A 252 15.84 -19.22 -24.10
C HIS A 252 15.18 -20.59 -24.11
N GLY A 253 13.90 -20.67 -24.47
CA GLY A 253 13.15 -21.92 -24.58
C GLY A 253 12.95 -22.66 -23.25
N ILE A 254 12.93 -21.94 -22.12
CA ILE A 254 12.68 -22.51 -20.80
C ILE A 254 11.17 -22.50 -20.56
N SER A 255 10.59 -23.66 -20.28
CA SER A 255 9.17 -23.82 -20.00
C SER A 255 8.86 -23.56 -18.52
N ILE A 256 7.88 -22.74 -18.25
CA ILE A 256 7.31 -22.52 -16.92
C ILE A 256 5.91 -23.18 -16.91
N PRO A 257 5.62 -24.07 -15.93
CA PRO A 257 6.44 -24.53 -14.80
C PRO A 257 7.32 -25.74 -15.12
N ASP A 258 7.30 -26.30 -16.34
CA ASP A 258 7.85 -27.63 -16.63
C ASP A 258 9.38 -27.73 -16.39
N ASP A 259 10.15 -26.73 -16.76
CA ASP A 259 11.58 -26.68 -16.50
C ASP A 259 11.88 -25.95 -15.18
N ILE A 260 11.24 -24.80 -14.94
CA ILE A 260 11.40 -23.99 -13.72
C ILE A 260 10.02 -23.53 -13.25
N ALA A 261 9.60 -23.98 -12.06
CA ALA A 261 8.41 -23.44 -11.40
C ALA A 261 8.72 -22.05 -10.81
N VAL A 262 7.76 -21.13 -10.86
CA VAL A 262 7.97 -19.74 -10.49
C VAL A 262 6.90 -19.25 -9.53
N ALA A 263 7.31 -18.54 -8.48
CA ALA A 263 6.40 -17.78 -7.61
C ALA A 263 6.96 -16.38 -7.33
N GLY A 264 6.08 -15.42 -7.17
CA GLY A 264 6.38 -14.02 -6.91
C GLY A 264 5.74 -13.49 -5.63
N PHE A 265 5.75 -12.17 -5.50
CA PHE A 265 5.16 -11.43 -4.39
C PHE A 265 4.60 -10.10 -4.90
N ASP A 266 3.50 -9.63 -4.36
CA ASP A 266 2.72 -8.40 -4.53
C ASP A 266 1.32 -8.66 -5.14
N ASP A 267 1.10 -9.78 -5.84
CA ASP A 267 -0.10 -10.12 -6.61
C ASP A 267 -0.53 -8.96 -7.52
N ASP A 268 0.43 -8.52 -8.34
CA ASP A 268 0.19 -7.50 -9.36
C ASP A 268 -0.80 -8.01 -10.41
N SER A 269 -1.61 -7.12 -11.01
CA SER A 269 -2.65 -7.49 -11.96
C SER A 269 -2.12 -8.30 -13.16
N ALA A 270 -0.88 -8.04 -13.57
CA ALA A 270 -0.21 -8.77 -14.64
C ALA A 270 -0.06 -10.27 -14.37
N CYS A 271 -0.06 -10.72 -13.11
CA CYS A 271 0.05 -12.13 -12.75
C CYS A 271 -1.07 -12.98 -13.35
N ALA A 272 -2.28 -12.44 -13.41
CA ALA A 272 -3.45 -13.12 -13.97
C ALA A 272 -3.45 -13.18 -15.50
N TYR A 273 -2.61 -12.37 -16.16
CA TYR A 273 -2.54 -12.28 -17.63
C TYR A 273 -1.20 -12.79 -18.19
N ALA A 274 -0.27 -13.19 -17.33
CA ALA A 274 0.97 -13.86 -17.76
C ALA A 274 0.67 -15.23 -18.33
N ILE A 275 1.57 -15.76 -19.17
CA ILE A 275 1.45 -17.10 -19.75
C ILE A 275 2.73 -17.87 -19.43
N PRO A 276 2.62 -18.90 -18.55
CA PRO A 276 1.46 -19.25 -17.70
C PRO A 276 1.14 -18.16 -16.66
N THR A 277 -0.07 -18.19 -16.07
CA THR A 277 -0.45 -17.26 -14.99
C THR A 277 0.46 -17.44 -13.78
N LEU A 278 0.91 -16.29 -13.18
CA LEU A 278 1.94 -16.29 -12.14
C LEU A 278 1.36 -16.47 -10.74
N THR A 279 1.82 -17.49 -10.03
CA THR A 279 1.58 -17.68 -8.59
C THR A 279 2.26 -16.56 -7.82
N SER A 280 1.54 -15.94 -6.90
CA SER A 280 2.08 -14.81 -6.13
C SER A 280 1.50 -14.72 -4.72
N VAL A 281 2.26 -14.11 -3.82
CA VAL A 281 1.82 -13.77 -2.47
C VAL A 281 1.17 -12.39 -2.46
N ALA A 282 -0.12 -12.35 -2.16
CA ALA A 282 -0.91 -11.12 -2.11
C ALA A 282 -0.78 -10.38 -0.77
N HIS A 283 -0.66 -9.07 -0.83
CA HIS A 283 -0.81 -8.20 0.33
C HIS A 283 -2.25 -8.17 0.86
N PRO A 284 -2.46 -8.01 2.18
CA PRO A 284 -3.79 -7.86 2.78
C PRO A 284 -4.34 -6.42 2.61
N ASP A 285 -4.26 -5.86 1.38
CA ASP A 285 -4.55 -4.44 1.14
C ASP A 285 -5.97 -4.03 1.58
N ARG A 286 -6.98 -4.88 1.31
CA ARG A 286 -8.35 -4.57 1.72
C ARG A 286 -8.48 -4.52 3.24
N GLU A 287 -7.96 -5.53 3.93
CA GLU A 287 -8.01 -5.57 5.39
C GLU A 287 -7.25 -4.40 6.00
N ALA A 288 -6.06 -4.07 5.48
CA ALA A 288 -5.28 -2.92 5.91
C ALA A 288 -6.06 -1.61 5.75
N VAL A 289 -6.70 -1.40 4.60
CA VAL A 289 -7.51 -0.20 4.34
C VAL A 289 -8.72 -0.12 5.27
N ASP A 290 -9.39 -1.24 5.52
CA ASP A 290 -10.54 -1.28 6.43
C ASP A 290 -10.12 -0.98 7.88
N ARG A 291 -8.97 -1.51 8.34
CA ARG A 291 -8.38 -1.18 9.66
C ARG A 291 -7.99 0.29 9.76
N ILE A 292 -7.31 0.83 8.75
CA ILE A 292 -6.96 2.26 8.69
C ILE A 292 -8.22 3.12 8.79
N ALA A 293 -9.23 2.82 8.00
CA ALA A 293 -10.48 3.57 8.01
C ALA A 293 -11.19 3.50 9.37
N ALA A 294 -11.16 2.35 10.05
CA ALA A 294 -11.71 2.18 11.38
C ALA A 294 -10.95 3.00 12.44
N ILE A 295 -9.61 3.03 12.37
CA ILE A 295 -8.78 3.84 13.27
C ILE A 295 -9.06 5.34 13.07
N VAL A 296 -9.08 5.79 11.82
CA VAL A 296 -9.28 7.22 11.46
C VAL A 296 -10.67 7.72 11.86
N THR A 297 -11.69 6.86 11.83
CA THR A 297 -13.07 7.23 12.20
C THR A 297 -13.45 6.86 13.63
N GLY A 298 -12.57 6.17 14.34
CA GLY A 298 -12.76 5.75 15.72
C GLY A 298 -12.56 6.87 16.74
N PRO A 299 -12.70 6.57 18.03
CA PRO A 299 -12.45 7.52 19.09
C PRO A 299 -11.02 8.05 19.08
N ALA A 300 -10.84 9.36 19.20
CA ALA A 300 -9.53 10.01 19.18
C ALA A 300 -8.61 9.53 20.34
N GLU A 301 -9.20 9.15 21.47
CA GLU A 301 -8.49 8.71 22.68
C GLU A 301 -8.30 7.18 22.76
N ALA A 302 -8.64 6.43 21.69
CA ALA A 302 -8.41 5.01 21.67
C ALA A 302 -6.89 4.70 21.80
N PRO A 303 -6.50 3.70 22.63
CA PRO A 303 -5.09 3.35 22.79
C PRO A 303 -4.50 2.88 21.47
N ALA A 304 -3.24 3.23 21.25
CA ALA A 304 -2.48 2.77 20.08
C ALA A 304 -2.36 1.24 20.09
N LYS A 305 -2.46 0.62 18.90
CA LYS A 305 -2.41 -0.83 18.72
C LYS A 305 -1.43 -1.23 17.64
N THR A 306 -0.83 -2.39 17.84
CA THR A 306 -0.06 -3.08 16.78
C THR A 306 -0.85 -4.32 16.37
N GLU A 307 -1.23 -4.39 15.11
CA GLU A 307 -1.91 -5.54 14.49
C GLU A 307 -1.02 -6.12 13.40
N ILE A 308 -1.01 -7.45 13.27
CA ILE A 308 -0.28 -8.16 12.21
C ILE A 308 -1.31 -8.72 11.24
N LEU A 309 -1.21 -8.33 9.98
CA LEU A 309 -2.14 -8.73 8.93
C LEU A 309 -1.53 -9.85 8.09
N PRO A 310 -2.24 -10.99 7.92
CA PRO A 310 -1.72 -12.12 7.18
C PRO A 310 -1.69 -11.84 5.68
N THR A 311 -0.61 -12.25 5.00
CA THR A 311 -0.56 -12.34 3.55
C THR A 311 -1.28 -13.61 3.07
N ARG A 312 -1.63 -13.66 1.78
CA ARG A 312 -2.32 -14.81 1.19
C ARG A 312 -1.62 -15.26 -0.10
N LEU A 313 -1.35 -16.56 -0.22
CA LEU A 313 -0.90 -17.13 -1.48
C LEU A 313 -2.05 -17.22 -2.48
N VAL A 314 -1.79 -16.79 -3.71
CA VAL A 314 -2.66 -16.93 -4.87
C VAL A 314 -2.00 -17.91 -5.82
N SER A 315 -2.33 -19.18 -5.67
CA SER A 315 -1.78 -20.26 -6.52
C SER A 315 -2.34 -20.16 -7.94
N ARG A 316 -1.43 -20.29 -8.92
CA ARG A 316 -1.73 -20.25 -10.35
C ARG A 316 -0.90 -21.28 -11.12
N GLU A 317 -0.89 -21.19 -12.44
CA GLU A 317 -0.25 -22.18 -13.32
C GLU A 317 1.26 -22.29 -13.14
N SER A 318 1.96 -21.22 -12.80
CA SER A 318 3.44 -21.16 -12.77
C SER A 318 4.10 -21.99 -11.67
N SER A 319 3.32 -22.44 -10.68
CA SER A 319 3.77 -23.35 -9.63
C SER A 319 3.03 -24.68 -9.66
N ALA A 320 2.16 -24.91 -10.65
CA ALA A 320 1.35 -26.11 -10.74
C ALA A 320 2.21 -27.38 -10.86
N ASN A 321 1.74 -28.48 -10.26
CA ASN A 321 2.44 -29.74 -10.29
C ASN A 321 2.52 -30.28 -11.72
N ARG A 322 3.75 -30.54 -12.20
CA ARG A 322 4.09 -31.07 -13.54
C ARG A 322 3.31 -32.34 -13.92
N LYS A 323 2.71 -33.05 -12.95
CA LYS A 323 1.99 -34.32 -13.18
C LYS A 323 0.47 -34.15 -13.31
N THR A 324 -0.09 -33.01 -12.98
CA THR A 324 -1.54 -32.79 -12.89
C THR A 324 -2.13 -31.89 -13.96
N TYR A 325 -1.30 -31.13 -14.67
CA TYR A 325 -1.76 -30.32 -15.81
C TYR A 325 -1.53 -31.08 -17.13
N PRO A 326 -2.59 -31.32 -17.94
CA PRO A 326 -2.39 -31.89 -19.26
C PRO A 326 -1.55 -30.91 -20.09
N LYS A 327 -0.48 -31.43 -20.72
CA LYS A 327 0.34 -30.64 -21.67
C LYS A 327 -0.61 -29.98 -22.68
N SER A 328 -0.47 -28.66 -22.83
CA SER A 328 -1.10 -27.96 -23.98
C SER A 328 -0.78 -28.74 -25.24
N PRO A 329 -1.76 -29.01 -26.15
CA PRO A 329 -1.47 -29.74 -27.39
C PRO A 329 -0.37 -29.02 -28.13
N ASN A 330 0.67 -29.78 -28.50
CA ASN A 330 1.82 -29.32 -29.25
C ASN A 330 1.33 -28.55 -30.49
N LYS A 331 1.76 -27.32 -30.73
CA LYS A 331 1.52 -26.53 -31.93
C LYS A 331 2.20 -27.10 -33.18
N GLY A 332 2.21 -28.42 -33.33
CA GLY A 332 2.84 -29.15 -34.42
C GLY A 332 1.95 -30.02 -35.28
N ASP A 333 0.63 -30.07 -34.97
CA ASP A 333 -0.33 -30.88 -35.72
C ASP A 333 -1.52 -30.05 -36.22
N VAL A 334 -1.24 -29.00 -36.99
CA VAL A 334 -2.21 -28.39 -37.92
C VAL A 334 -1.48 -27.98 -39.20
#